data_46dbae69dba0c09bbe5352ad0841c7a7
#
_entry.id   46dbae69dba0c09bbe5352ad0841c7a7
#
_cell.length_a   1.000
_cell.length_b   1.000
_cell.length_c   1.000
_cell.angle_alpha   90.00
_cell.angle_beta   90.00
_cell.angle_gamma   90.00
#
_symmetry.space_group_name_H-M   'P 1'
#
loop_
_entity.id
_entity.type
_entity.pdbx_description
1 polymer ?
#
loop_
_entity_poly.entity_id
_entity_poly.type
_entity_poly.pdbx_seq_one_letter_code
_entity_poly.pdbx_strand_id
1 'polypeptide(L)'
;MSALVNNYNRRKISFKSGRGSFLYSTNGKKYLDFVQGIAVNSLGHANPYLVKAINKQSKKLWHVSNAFIIPEGEKLATRLAKKTFADFIIFQNSGAEATEAAIKAARR
;
A
#
# COMPACT_ATOMS: atom_id res chain seq x y z
N MET A 1 -27.61 2.21 -10.33
CA MET A 1 -26.88 3.44 -9.90
C MET A 1 -25.76 3.04 -8.95
N SER A 2 -24.62 3.71 -8.95
CA SER A 2 -23.55 3.49 -7.97
C SER A 2 -23.90 4.19 -6.66
N ALA A 3 -23.68 3.50 -5.52
CA ALA A 3 -23.79 4.13 -4.20
C ALA A 3 -22.54 4.94 -3.80
N LEU A 4 -21.48 4.92 -4.63
CA LEU A 4 -20.28 5.70 -4.39
C LEU A 4 -20.49 7.16 -4.71
N VAL A 5 -19.97 8.05 -3.85
CA VAL A 5 -19.97 9.49 -4.08
C VAL A 5 -19.25 9.79 -5.40
N ASN A 6 -19.84 10.67 -6.20
CA ASN A 6 -19.31 11.05 -7.51
C ASN A 6 -18.30 12.21 -7.39
N ASN A 7 -17.23 11.99 -6.64
CA ASN A 7 -16.15 12.97 -6.43
C ASN A 7 -14.97 12.81 -7.42
N TYR A 8 -15.04 11.85 -8.34
CA TYR A 8 -14.04 11.60 -9.38
C TYR A 8 -14.70 11.45 -10.74
N ASN A 9 -14.09 11.98 -11.79
CA ASN A 9 -14.48 11.70 -13.16
C ASN A 9 -13.95 10.31 -13.60
N ARG A 10 -14.63 9.25 -13.14
CA ARG A 10 -14.20 7.87 -13.38
C ARG A 10 -14.37 7.48 -14.85
N ARG A 11 -13.34 6.88 -15.43
CA ARG A 11 -13.46 6.25 -16.75
C ARG A 11 -14.43 5.06 -16.68
N LYS A 12 -15.21 4.86 -17.75
CA LYS A 12 -16.16 3.74 -17.87
C LYS A 12 -15.46 2.42 -18.24
N ILE A 13 -14.42 2.09 -17.49
CA ILE A 13 -13.64 0.84 -17.63
C ILE A 13 -13.55 0.23 -16.24
N SER A 14 -13.88 -1.07 -16.14
CA SER A 14 -13.67 -1.85 -14.93
C SER A 14 -12.66 -2.96 -15.18
N PHE A 15 -11.78 -3.15 -14.21
CA PHE A 15 -10.74 -4.16 -14.24
C PHE A 15 -11.09 -5.29 -13.26
N LYS A 16 -10.88 -6.54 -13.68
CA LYS A 16 -11.10 -7.74 -12.86
C LYS A 16 -9.81 -8.34 -12.31
N SER A 17 -8.68 -8.09 -12.95
CA SER A 17 -7.38 -8.63 -12.54
C SER A 17 -6.23 -7.81 -13.11
N GLY A 18 -5.02 -8.03 -12.56
CA GLY A 18 -3.77 -7.51 -13.10
C GLY A 18 -2.65 -8.53 -12.93
N ARG A 19 -1.66 -8.48 -13.82
CA ARG A 19 -0.44 -9.29 -13.74
C ARG A 19 0.75 -8.53 -14.32
N GLY A 20 1.80 -8.35 -13.53
CA GLY A 20 2.94 -7.53 -13.92
C GLY A 20 2.49 -6.12 -14.29
N SER A 21 2.87 -5.64 -15.46
CA SER A 21 2.51 -4.31 -15.96
C SER A 21 1.16 -4.28 -16.70
N PHE A 22 0.33 -5.31 -16.61
CA PHE A 22 -0.91 -5.39 -17.39
C PHE A 22 -2.14 -5.52 -16.50
N LEU A 23 -3.21 -4.84 -16.94
CA LEU A 23 -4.56 -4.94 -16.40
C LEU A 23 -5.48 -5.64 -17.38
N TYR A 24 -6.43 -6.39 -16.85
CA TYR A 24 -7.45 -7.12 -17.63
C TYR A 24 -8.83 -6.62 -17.22
N SER A 25 -9.53 -6.03 -18.17
CA SER A 25 -10.87 -5.51 -17.93
C SER A 25 -11.92 -6.63 -17.86
N THR A 26 -13.08 -6.28 -17.32
CA THR A 26 -14.24 -7.21 -17.24
C THR A 26 -14.73 -7.66 -18.60
N ASN A 27 -14.54 -6.87 -19.65
CA ASN A 27 -14.89 -7.22 -21.04
C ASN A 27 -13.75 -7.93 -21.81
N GLY A 28 -12.72 -8.41 -21.10
CA GLY A 28 -11.65 -9.23 -21.69
C GLY A 28 -10.49 -8.45 -22.34
N LYS A 29 -10.54 -7.13 -22.40
CA LYS A 29 -9.44 -6.34 -22.99
C LYS A 29 -8.25 -6.27 -22.06
N LYS A 30 -7.04 -6.32 -22.65
CA LYS A 30 -5.76 -6.16 -21.96
C LYS A 30 -5.25 -4.74 -22.13
N TYR A 31 -4.76 -4.13 -21.05
CA TYR A 31 -4.21 -2.78 -21.04
C TYR A 31 -2.81 -2.80 -20.42
N LEU A 32 -1.90 -2.05 -20.99
CA LEU A 32 -0.61 -1.75 -20.38
C LEU A 32 -0.82 -0.64 -19.35
N ASP A 33 -0.46 -0.89 -18.09
CA ASP A 33 -0.69 0.02 -16.99
C ASP A 33 0.56 0.83 -16.65
N PHE A 34 0.63 2.05 -17.17
CA PHE A 34 1.66 3.03 -16.82
C PHE A 34 1.31 3.87 -15.57
N VAL A 35 0.07 3.80 -15.10
CA VAL A 35 -0.39 4.59 -13.94
C VAL A 35 -0.09 3.88 -12.63
N GLN A 36 -0.23 2.53 -12.61
CA GLN A 36 0.09 1.67 -11.46
C GLN A 36 -0.56 2.12 -10.14
N GLY A 37 -1.78 2.68 -10.22
CA GLY A 37 -2.44 3.25 -9.05
C GLY A 37 -1.71 4.46 -8.45
N ILE A 38 -1.11 5.30 -9.31
CA ILE A 38 -0.22 6.42 -8.96
C ILE A 38 1.04 5.90 -8.26
N ALA A 39 1.75 5.00 -8.96
CA ALA A 39 3.01 4.34 -8.56
C ALA A 39 2.92 3.40 -7.33
N VAL A 40 1.74 3.05 -6.86
CA VAL A 40 1.56 2.10 -5.75
C VAL A 40 2.01 0.69 -6.14
N ASN A 41 1.72 0.27 -7.40
CA ASN A 41 2.03 -1.08 -7.89
C ASN A 41 3.37 -1.12 -8.67
N SER A 42 4.39 -0.41 -8.23
CA SER A 42 5.69 -0.32 -8.90
C SER A 42 6.40 -1.67 -9.10
N LEU A 43 6.08 -2.68 -8.29
CA LEU A 43 6.55 -4.06 -8.47
C LEU A 43 5.67 -4.91 -9.38
N GLY A 44 4.64 -4.30 -9.98
CA GLY A 44 3.65 -4.95 -10.84
C GLY A 44 2.50 -5.60 -10.06
N HIS A 45 1.38 -5.76 -10.78
CA HIS A 45 0.17 -6.40 -10.26
C HIS A 45 0.42 -7.86 -9.93
N ALA A 46 -0.13 -8.33 -8.81
CA ALA A 46 -0.05 -9.71 -8.35
C ALA A 46 1.40 -10.26 -8.34
N ASN A 47 2.36 -9.44 -7.92
CA ASN A 47 3.75 -9.86 -7.79
C ASN A 47 3.84 -11.14 -6.92
N PRO A 48 4.39 -12.24 -7.43
CA PRO A 48 4.32 -13.54 -6.74
C PRO A 48 5.06 -13.55 -5.41
N TYR A 49 6.12 -12.75 -5.26
CA TYR A 49 6.84 -12.62 -4.00
C TYR A 49 5.97 -11.95 -2.93
N LEU A 50 5.29 -10.85 -3.29
CA LEU A 50 4.38 -10.14 -2.38
C LEU A 50 3.16 -10.98 -2.02
N VAL A 51 2.56 -11.66 -3.00
CA VAL A 51 1.43 -12.57 -2.77
C VAL A 51 1.84 -13.68 -1.79
N LYS A 52 3.02 -14.28 -1.96
CA LYS A 52 3.54 -15.30 -1.04
C LYS A 52 3.76 -14.74 0.37
N ALA A 53 4.28 -13.53 0.48
CA ALA A 53 4.51 -12.87 1.79
C ALA A 53 3.19 -12.60 2.52
N ILE A 54 2.19 -12.04 1.82
CA ILE A 54 0.84 -11.79 2.37
C ILE A 54 0.19 -13.10 2.81
N ASN A 55 0.20 -14.12 1.94
CA ASN A 55 -0.37 -15.43 2.26
C ASN A 55 0.28 -16.10 3.48
N LYS A 56 1.58 -15.91 3.65
CA LYS A 56 2.30 -16.41 4.83
C LYS A 56 1.90 -15.65 6.09
N GLN A 57 1.83 -14.32 6.02
CA GLN A 57 1.52 -13.47 7.17
C GLN A 57 0.04 -13.57 7.57
N SER A 58 -0.87 -13.65 6.62
CA SER A 58 -2.31 -13.73 6.88
C SER A 58 -2.74 -14.98 7.68
N LYS A 59 -1.92 -16.03 7.66
CA LYS A 59 -2.12 -17.26 8.44
C LYS A 59 -1.56 -17.20 9.86
N LYS A 60 -0.94 -16.08 10.26
CA LYS A 60 -0.32 -15.94 11.58
C LYS A 60 -1.03 -14.90 12.43
N LEU A 61 -0.81 -13.64 12.12
CA LEU A 61 -1.27 -12.52 12.91
C LEU A 61 -1.68 -11.38 11.97
N TRP A 62 -2.88 -10.84 12.16
CA TRP A 62 -3.40 -9.75 11.35
C TRP A 62 -3.15 -8.40 11.99
N HIS A 63 -3.46 -8.28 13.26
CA HIS A 63 -3.32 -7.03 14.00
C HIS A 63 -3.19 -7.29 15.50
N VAL A 64 -2.39 -6.46 16.14
CA VAL A 64 -2.36 -6.24 17.59
C VAL A 64 -2.22 -4.75 17.84
N SER A 65 -2.65 -4.29 19.01
CA SER A 65 -2.48 -2.88 19.39
C SER A 65 -1.00 -2.47 19.41
N ASN A 66 -0.73 -1.18 19.16
CA ASN A 66 0.60 -0.58 19.36
C ASN A 66 1.09 -0.63 20.81
N ALA A 67 0.26 -1.09 21.75
CA ALA A 67 0.69 -1.43 23.12
C ALA A 67 1.61 -2.67 23.17
N PHE A 68 1.71 -3.41 22.07
CA PHE A 68 2.54 -4.62 21.99
C PHE A 68 3.65 -4.44 20.95
N ILE A 69 4.76 -5.14 21.16
CA ILE A 69 5.87 -5.16 20.22
C ILE A 69 5.48 -6.01 19.00
N ILE A 70 5.65 -5.47 17.82
CA ILE A 70 5.42 -6.15 16.54
C ILE A 70 6.79 -6.38 15.89
N PRO A 71 7.33 -7.61 15.92
CA PRO A 71 8.70 -7.89 15.45
C PRO A 71 8.95 -7.51 13.98
N GLU A 72 7.95 -7.66 13.12
CA GLU A 72 8.04 -7.28 11.71
C GLU A 72 8.14 -5.75 11.54
N GLY A 73 7.43 -4.99 12.36
CA GLY A 73 7.50 -3.52 12.43
C GLY A 73 8.88 -3.04 12.86
N GLU A 74 9.42 -3.64 13.93
CA GLU A 74 10.77 -3.33 14.44
C GLU A 74 11.86 -3.58 13.39
N LYS A 75 11.79 -4.72 12.68
CA LYS A 75 12.71 -5.05 11.60
C LYS A 75 12.63 -4.04 10.45
N LEU A 76 11.42 -3.63 10.07
CA LEU A 76 11.22 -2.65 9.02
C LEU A 76 11.74 -1.28 9.44
N ALA A 77 11.41 -0.81 10.65
CA ALA A 77 11.90 0.46 11.19
C ALA A 77 13.43 0.50 11.22
N THR A 78 14.06 -0.53 11.76
CA THR A 78 15.54 -0.66 11.79
C THR A 78 16.15 -0.62 10.39
N ARG A 79 15.53 -1.29 9.41
CA ARG A 79 16.00 -1.28 8.03
C ARG A 79 15.87 0.08 7.37
N LEU A 80 14.79 0.80 7.64
CA LEU A 80 14.56 2.15 7.11
C LEU A 80 15.54 3.15 7.72
N ALA A 81 15.71 3.15 9.04
CA ALA A 81 16.68 4.01 9.74
C ALA A 81 18.12 3.81 9.19
N LYS A 82 18.55 2.57 9.00
CA LYS A 82 19.87 2.26 8.43
C LYS A 82 20.07 2.71 6.97
N LYS A 83 19.00 2.98 6.23
CA LYS A 83 19.04 3.31 4.79
C LYS A 83 18.65 4.76 4.49
N THR A 84 18.28 5.52 5.50
CA THR A 84 17.86 6.92 5.39
C THR A 84 18.58 7.76 6.42
N PHE A 85 18.26 9.05 6.47
CA PHE A 85 18.77 9.98 7.48
C PHE A 85 18.01 9.91 8.82
N ALA A 86 16.94 9.12 8.89
CA ALA A 86 16.03 9.10 10.04
C ALA A 86 16.59 8.23 11.18
N ASP A 87 16.58 8.76 12.40
CA ASP A 87 16.92 8.02 13.62
C ASP A 87 15.73 7.17 14.12
N PHE A 88 14.50 7.69 13.91
CA PHE A 88 13.26 7.06 14.36
C PHE A 88 12.23 6.99 13.22
N ILE A 89 11.41 5.96 13.26
CA ILE A 89 10.36 5.73 12.26
C ILE A 89 9.01 5.60 12.98
N ILE A 90 8.01 6.31 12.48
CA ILE A 90 6.61 6.12 12.87
C ILE A 90 5.81 5.60 11.68
N PHE A 91 5.01 4.56 11.90
CA PHE A 91 4.11 4.02 10.89
C PHE A 91 2.69 4.55 11.10
N GLN A 92 2.05 4.96 10.00
CA GLN A 92 0.66 5.45 9.98
C GLN A 92 -0.12 4.72 8.87
N ASN A 93 -1.47 4.81 8.92
CA ASN A 93 -2.32 4.12 7.96
C ASN A 93 -2.45 4.87 6.62
N SER A 94 -2.16 6.16 6.59
CA SER A 94 -2.28 7.00 5.40
C SER A 94 -1.24 8.11 5.35
N GLY A 95 -1.03 8.66 4.16
CA GLY A 95 -0.16 9.83 3.99
C GLY A 95 -0.67 11.08 4.73
N ALA A 96 -1.98 11.24 4.82
CA ALA A 96 -2.59 12.34 5.59
C ALA A 96 -2.23 12.26 7.09
N GLU A 97 -2.36 11.08 7.68
CA GLU A 97 -1.98 10.83 9.08
C GLU A 97 -0.47 11.01 9.30
N ALA A 98 0.36 10.54 8.37
CA ALA A 98 1.81 10.71 8.44
C ALA A 98 2.21 12.21 8.38
N THR A 99 1.58 12.98 7.50
CA THR A 99 1.79 14.42 7.40
C THR A 99 1.35 15.15 8.68
N GLU A 100 0.19 14.80 9.22
CA GLU A 100 -0.31 15.37 10.48
C GLU A 100 0.64 15.04 11.64
N ALA A 101 1.12 13.80 11.72
CA ALA A 101 2.09 13.39 12.74
C ALA A 101 3.40 14.19 12.62
N ALA A 102 3.90 14.40 11.40
CA ALA A 102 5.11 15.18 11.16
C ALA A 102 4.96 16.64 11.59
N ILE A 103 3.84 17.29 11.26
CA ILE A 103 3.53 18.67 11.68
C ILE A 103 3.47 18.77 13.20
N LYS A 104 2.81 17.82 13.86
CA LYS A 104 2.71 17.79 15.33
C LYS A 104 4.06 17.58 15.98
N ALA A 105 4.91 16.70 15.45
CA ALA A 105 6.25 16.47 15.95
C ALA A 105 7.14 17.72 15.79
N ALA A 106 7.06 18.41 14.66
CA ALA A 106 7.85 19.63 14.41
C ALA A 106 7.42 20.83 15.28
N ARG A 107 6.20 20.82 15.83
CA ARG A 107 5.65 21.90 16.66
C ARG A 107 5.87 21.69 18.16
N ARG A 108 6.38 20.55 18.57
CA ARG A 108 6.66 20.21 19.97
C ARG A 108 8.09 20.59 20.35
#